data_390dece4afda2374068f4870afa75640
#
_entry.id   390dece4afda2374068f4870afa75640
#
_cell.length_a   1.000
_cell.length_b   1.000
_cell.length_c   1.000
_cell.angle_alpha   90.00
_cell.angle_beta   90.00
_cell.angle_gamma   90.00
#
_symmetry.space_group_name_H-M   'P 1'
#
loop_
_entity.id
_entity.type
_entity.pdbx_description
1 polymer ?
#
loop_
_entity_poly.entity_id
_entity_poly.type
_entity_poly.pdbx_seq_one_letter_code
_entity_poly.pdbx_strand_id
1 'polypeptide(L)'
;MVALILGAAIWDRVSDEPAKAVRWRDVTAEVPGLELPRPTGRAYGSRSKLADYFRAVMPGRAPAPPRIDFRRDEAVLVGSGPRSSTGYDLRVVRVEERGDTVDVRVRERTPSLGEPTEARITYPYRLIVFKRIDKPVHVIWEGR
;
A
#
# COMPACT_ATOMS: atom_id res chain seq x y z
N MET A 1 -40.20 -2.59 39.68
CA MET A 1 -38.72 -2.63 39.56
C MET A 1 -38.39 -2.55 38.09
N VAL A 2 -38.04 -1.36 37.60
CA VAL A 2 -37.74 -1.09 36.19
C VAL A 2 -36.25 -1.04 36.05
N ALA A 3 -35.68 -2.00 35.33
CA ALA A 3 -34.24 -2.00 35.02
C ALA A 3 -33.99 -1.06 33.85
N LEU A 4 -33.32 0.08 34.10
CA LEU A 4 -32.78 0.97 33.07
C LEU A 4 -31.54 0.34 32.49
N ILE A 5 -31.64 -0.16 31.24
CA ILE A 5 -30.50 -0.55 30.43
C ILE A 5 -29.90 0.75 29.87
N LEU A 6 -28.83 1.21 30.45
CA LEU A 6 -27.99 2.25 29.87
C LEU A 6 -27.24 1.66 28.67
N GLY A 7 -27.75 1.94 27.49
CA GLY A 7 -27.02 1.70 26.25
C GLY A 7 -25.80 2.60 26.19
N ALA A 8 -24.63 2.04 26.36
CA ALA A 8 -23.38 2.74 26.10
C ALA A 8 -23.30 2.98 24.58
N ALA A 9 -23.59 4.19 24.14
CA ALA A 9 -23.26 4.65 22.80
C ALA A 9 -21.72 4.69 22.73
N ILE A 10 -21.16 3.73 21.99
CA ILE A 10 -19.77 3.78 21.56
C ILE A 10 -19.69 4.90 20.54
N TRP A 11 -19.33 6.08 21.02
CA TRP A 11 -18.93 7.15 20.12
C TRP A 11 -17.64 6.74 19.49
N ASP A 12 -17.69 6.40 18.22
CA ASP A 12 -16.54 6.24 17.36
C ASP A 12 -15.78 7.58 17.41
N ARG A 13 -14.75 7.65 18.24
CA ARG A 13 -13.86 8.81 18.27
C ARG A 13 -13.09 8.80 16.96
N VAL A 14 -13.66 9.42 15.95
CA VAL A 14 -12.88 9.96 14.85
C VAL A 14 -11.90 10.92 15.49
N SER A 15 -10.67 10.51 15.59
CA SER A 15 -9.60 11.35 16.16
C SER A 15 -9.50 12.60 15.30
N ASP A 16 -9.90 13.71 15.81
CA ASP A 16 -9.86 15.04 15.18
C ASP A 16 -8.41 15.58 15.14
N GLU A 17 -7.42 14.71 15.34
CA GLU A 17 -6.02 15.10 15.21
C GLU A 17 -5.70 15.44 13.75
N PRO A 18 -5.07 16.61 13.52
CA PRO A 18 -4.69 17.00 12.18
C PRO A 18 -3.69 15.99 11.59
N ALA A 19 -3.92 15.57 10.36
CA ALA A 19 -3.03 14.68 9.65
C ALA A 19 -1.66 15.34 9.46
N LYS A 20 -0.59 14.62 9.79
CA LYS A 20 0.78 15.06 9.57
C LYS A 20 1.35 14.37 8.34
N ALA A 21 1.77 15.14 7.35
CA ALA A 21 2.39 14.61 6.14
C ALA A 21 3.69 13.85 6.47
N VAL A 22 3.84 12.67 5.89
CA VAL A 22 5.03 11.83 6.00
C VAL A 22 5.79 11.89 4.68
N ARG A 23 7.08 12.18 4.73
CA ARG A 23 7.95 12.12 3.55
C ARG A 23 8.21 10.67 3.17
N TRP A 24 8.05 10.37 1.90
CA TRP A 24 8.29 9.04 1.35
C TRP A 24 9.04 9.13 0.01
N ARG A 25 9.61 8.02 -0.40
CA ARG A 25 10.24 7.86 -1.72
C ARG A 25 9.72 6.62 -2.41
N ASP A 26 9.57 6.70 -3.71
CA ASP A 26 9.17 5.57 -4.56
C ASP A 26 10.43 4.82 -5.00
N VAL A 27 10.49 3.54 -4.71
CA VAL A 27 11.60 2.64 -5.10
C VAL A 27 11.13 1.54 -6.05
N THR A 28 9.96 1.70 -6.65
CA THR A 28 9.37 0.71 -7.57
C THR A 28 10.32 0.36 -8.71
N ALA A 29 11.03 1.35 -9.25
CA ALA A 29 11.98 1.13 -10.35
C ALA A 29 13.18 0.23 -9.97
N GLU A 30 13.47 0.07 -8.68
CA GLU A 30 14.52 -0.82 -8.17
C GLU A 30 14.08 -2.29 -8.10
N VAL A 31 12.80 -2.56 -8.32
CA VAL A 31 12.19 -3.90 -8.28
C VAL A 31 11.35 -4.12 -9.53
N PRO A 32 11.96 -4.15 -10.72
CA PRO A 32 11.20 -4.34 -11.96
C PRO A 32 10.62 -5.75 -12.07
N GLY A 33 9.47 -5.86 -12.71
CA GLY A 33 8.89 -7.15 -13.08
C GLY A 33 8.22 -7.92 -11.95
N LEU A 34 7.87 -7.26 -10.83
CA LEU A 34 7.10 -7.90 -9.78
C LEU A 34 5.66 -8.16 -10.23
N GLU A 35 5.21 -9.38 -10.11
CA GLU A 35 3.87 -9.83 -10.47
C GLU A 35 3.09 -10.19 -9.21
N LEU A 36 2.20 -9.31 -8.78
CA LEU A 36 1.37 -9.53 -7.60
C LEU A 36 0.04 -10.15 -8.00
N PRO A 37 -0.23 -11.42 -7.64
CA PRO A 37 -1.40 -12.15 -8.13
C PRO A 37 -2.72 -11.67 -7.53
N ARG A 38 -2.66 -10.83 -6.49
CA ARG A 38 -3.85 -10.31 -5.79
C ARG A 38 -3.64 -8.85 -5.41
N PRO A 39 -4.72 -8.08 -5.22
CA PRO A 39 -4.64 -6.76 -4.60
C PRO A 39 -3.89 -6.85 -3.26
N THR A 40 -2.93 -5.96 -3.08
CA THR A 40 -2.00 -5.99 -1.95
C THR A 40 -1.83 -4.60 -1.39
N GLY A 41 -1.80 -4.49 -0.07
CA GLY A 41 -1.44 -3.28 0.65
C GLY A 41 -0.83 -3.66 1.99
N ARG A 42 0.52 -3.71 2.08
CA ARG A 42 1.19 -4.22 3.27
C ARG A 42 2.51 -3.53 3.55
N ALA A 43 2.76 -3.26 4.84
CA ALA A 43 4.03 -2.75 5.33
C ALA A 43 5.00 -3.89 5.69
N TYR A 44 6.27 -3.64 5.45
CA TYR A 44 7.38 -4.54 5.77
C TYR A 44 8.45 -3.80 6.56
N GLY A 45 8.79 -4.34 7.71
CA GLY A 45 9.81 -3.80 8.61
C GLY A 45 11.15 -4.49 8.53
N SER A 46 11.33 -5.46 7.62
CA SER A 46 12.60 -6.15 7.43
C SER A 46 12.80 -6.63 6.00
N ARG A 47 14.07 -6.71 5.60
CA ARG A 47 14.47 -7.22 4.30
C ARG A 47 14.03 -8.67 4.09
N SER A 48 14.20 -9.52 5.11
CA SER A 48 13.85 -10.93 5.02
C SER A 48 12.36 -11.14 4.78
N LYS A 49 11.49 -10.41 5.47
CA LYS A 49 10.03 -10.51 5.28
C LYS A 49 9.60 -10.06 3.89
N LEU A 50 10.19 -8.99 3.36
CA LEU A 50 9.91 -8.52 2.01
C LEU A 50 10.41 -9.53 0.96
N ALA A 51 11.62 -10.06 1.14
CA ALA A 51 12.17 -11.09 0.26
C ALA A 51 11.36 -12.38 0.29
N ASP A 52 10.90 -12.82 1.46
CA ASP A 52 10.05 -13.99 1.62
C ASP A 52 8.73 -13.84 0.87
N TYR A 53 8.13 -12.66 0.95
CA TYR A 53 6.91 -12.37 0.19
C TYR A 53 7.15 -12.42 -1.33
N PHE A 54 8.23 -11.82 -1.82
CA PHE A 54 8.58 -11.86 -3.24
C PHE A 54 8.77 -13.31 -3.73
N ARG A 55 9.46 -14.14 -2.94
CA ARG A 55 9.65 -15.55 -3.26
C ARG A 55 8.34 -16.34 -3.23
N ALA A 56 7.43 -16.00 -2.33
CA ALA A 56 6.14 -16.66 -2.25
C ALA A 56 5.25 -16.37 -3.47
N VAL A 57 5.27 -15.14 -4.00
CA VAL A 57 4.45 -14.76 -5.17
C VAL A 57 5.11 -15.05 -6.49
N MET A 58 6.44 -15.14 -6.54
CA MET A 58 7.21 -15.43 -7.75
C MET A 58 8.27 -16.52 -7.49
N PRO A 59 7.86 -17.79 -7.25
CA PRO A 59 8.79 -18.86 -6.98
C PRO A 59 9.83 -19.03 -8.11
N GLY A 60 11.10 -19.07 -7.78
CA GLY A 60 12.20 -19.22 -8.73
C GLY A 60 12.51 -18.01 -9.62
N ARG A 61 11.69 -16.96 -9.56
CA ARG A 61 11.85 -15.74 -10.39
C ARG A 61 11.80 -14.45 -9.57
N ALA A 62 11.77 -14.54 -8.24
CA ALA A 62 11.60 -13.39 -7.37
C ALA A 62 12.75 -12.38 -7.55
N PRO A 63 12.43 -11.09 -7.74
CA PRO A 63 13.45 -10.06 -7.71
C PRO A 63 14.03 -9.91 -6.28
N ALA A 64 15.25 -9.41 -6.20
CA ALA A 64 15.80 -9.04 -4.90
C ALA A 64 15.14 -7.77 -4.38
N PRO A 65 14.88 -7.67 -3.06
CA PRO A 65 14.44 -6.40 -2.47
C PRO A 65 15.48 -5.29 -2.72
N PRO A 66 15.02 -4.05 -2.90
CA PRO A 66 15.93 -2.92 -3.06
C PRO A 66 16.74 -2.68 -1.79
N ARG A 67 17.78 -1.85 -1.89
CA ARG A 67 18.58 -1.44 -0.73
C ARG A 67 17.78 -0.46 0.12
N ILE A 68 17.30 -0.95 1.26
CA ILE A 68 16.54 -0.20 2.26
C ILE A 68 17.23 -0.40 3.61
N ASP A 69 17.47 0.68 4.32
CA ASP A 69 17.93 0.59 5.71
C ASP A 69 16.75 0.36 6.66
N PHE A 70 16.37 -0.90 6.83
CA PHE A 70 15.25 -1.29 7.69
C PHE A 70 15.46 -1.03 9.20
N ARG A 71 16.61 -0.53 9.61
CA ARG A 71 16.80 -0.03 10.98
C ARG A 71 16.08 1.31 11.17
N ARG A 72 15.98 2.09 10.10
CA ARG A 72 15.45 3.46 10.10
C ARG A 72 14.16 3.60 9.34
N ASP A 73 13.98 2.79 8.32
CA ASP A 73 12.90 2.89 7.34
C ASP A 73 12.01 1.66 7.37
N GLU A 74 10.81 1.81 6.87
CA GLU A 74 9.91 0.73 6.54
C GLU A 74 9.45 0.87 5.09
N ALA A 75 9.07 -0.26 4.50
CA ALA A 75 8.58 -0.32 3.14
C ALA A 75 7.09 -0.67 3.10
N VAL A 76 6.36 -0.07 2.18
CA VAL A 76 4.96 -0.42 1.91
C VAL A 76 4.83 -0.84 0.46
N LEU A 77 4.36 -2.06 0.26
CA LEU A 77 4.06 -2.62 -1.05
C LEU A 77 2.56 -2.50 -1.30
N VAL A 78 2.23 -1.89 -2.43
CA VAL A 78 0.85 -1.74 -2.89
C VAL A 78 0.74 -2.30 -4.29
N GLY A 79 -0.28 -3.10 -4.56
CA GLY A 79 -0.53 -3.68 -5.87
C GLY A 79 -2.02 -3.78 -6.17
N SER A 80 -2.36 -3.59 -7.43
CA SER A 80 -3.75 -3.71 -7.90
C SER A 80 -4.18 -5.15 -8.16
N GLY A 81 -3.23 -6.09 -8.22
CA GLY A 81 -3.43 -7.39 -8.79
C GLY A 81 -3.41 -7.35 -10.32
N PRO A 82 -3.76 -8.45 -11.00
CA PRO A 82 -3.72 -8.51 -12.46
C PRO A 82 -4.74 -7.59 -13.11
N ARG A 83 -4.35 -6.98 -14.24
CA ARG A 83 -5.18 -6.17 -15.12
C ARG A 83 -5.09 -6.72 -16.54
N SER A 84 -6.16 -6.59 -17.31
CA SER A 84 -6.30 -7.20 -18.62
C SER A 84 -5.60 -6.45 -19.76
N SER A 85 -5.10 -5.26 -19.50
CA SER A 85 -4.45 -4.43 -20.52
C SER A 85 -3.37 -3.52 -19.94
N THR A 86 -2.56 -2.93 -20.80
CA THR A 86 -1.75 -1.76 -20.47
C THR A 86 -2.64 -0.53 -20.21
N GLY A 87 -2.05 0.55 -19.67
CA GLY A 87 -2.78 1.78 -19.39
C GLY A 87 -3.27 1.90 -17.95
N TYR A 88 -3.35 0.79 -17.22
CA TYR A 88 -3.54 0.84 -15.76
C TYR A 88 -2.25 1.28 -15.08
N ASP A 89 -2.37 2.18 -14.15
CA ASP A 89 -1.25 2.64 -13.31
C ASP A 89 -1.70 2.81 -11.87
N LEU A 90 -0.78 2.65 -10.94
CA LEU A 90 -1.03 2.82 -9.52
C LEU A 90 -0.19 3.99 -9.00
N ARG A 91 -0.83 4.91 -8.32
CA ARG A 91 -0.19 6.10 -7.78
C ARG A 91 -0.39 6.16 -6.26
N VAL A 92 0.70 6.38 -5.53
CA VAL A 92 0.62 6.81 -4.14
C VAL A 92 0.34 8.31 -4.13
N VAL A 93 -0.79 8.70 -3.57
CA VAL A 93 -1.25 10.09 -3.53
C VAL A 93 -0.57 10.84 -2.39
N ARG A 94 -0.55 10.23 -1.21
CA ARG A 94 0.05 10.79 -0.01
C ARG A 94 0.24 9.73 1.07
N VAL A 95 1.13 10.03 1.99
CA VAL A 95 1.33 9.29 3.24
C VAL A 95 1.15 10.26 4.39
N GLU A 96 0.31 9.90 5.34
CA GLU A 96 -0.07 10.76 6.47
C GLU A 96 -0.06 9.96 7.76
N GLU A 97 0.52 10.55 8.80
CA GLU A 97 0.33 10.09 10.17
C GLU A 97 -0.95 10.72 10.72
N ARG A 98 -1.87 9.89 11.19
CA ARG A 98 -3.16 10.34 11.71
C ARG A 98 -3.53 9.53 12.95
N GLY A 99 -3.57 10.20 14.11
CA GLY A 99 -3.85 9.49 15.35
C GLY A 99 -2.91 8.30 15.57
N ASP A 100 -3.46 7.11 15.67
CA ASP A 100 -2.73 5.88 15.96
C ASP A 100 -2.29 5.10 14.69
N THR A 101 -2.45 5.69 13.50
CA THR A 101 -2.17 5.03 12.23
C THR A 101 -1.27 5.85 11.32
N VAL A 102 -0.67 5.16 10.34
CA VAL A 102 -0.08 5.77 9.16
C VAL A 102 -0.92 5.37 7.96
N ASP A 103 -1.52 6.34 7.31
CA ASP A 103 -2.39 6.13 6.17
C ASP A 103 -1.60 6.34 4.86
N VAL A 104 -1.55 5.30 4.04
CA VAL A 104 -1.00 5.36 2.68
C VAL A 104 -2.17 5.39 1.71
N ARG A 105 -2.40 6.55 1.10
CA ARG A 105 -3.50 6.74 0.15
C ARG A 105 -3.03 6.47 -1.25
N VAL A 106 -3.75 5.60 -1.93
CA VAL A 106 -3.42 5.16 -3.28
C VAL A 106 -4.60 5.31 -4.22
N ARG A 107 -4.31 5.57 -5.48
CA ARG A 107 -5.31 5.68 -6.54
C ARG A 107 -4.86 4.87 -7.74
N GLU A 108 -5.75 4.07 -8.27
CA GLU A 108 -5.54 3.41 -9.55
C GLU A 108 -6.05 4.31 -10.68
N ARG A 109 -5.20 4.51 -11.69
CA ARG A 109 -5.58 5.08 -12.97
C ARG A 109 -6.06 3.96 -13.88
N THR A 110 -7.24 4.09 -14.43
CA THR A 110 -7.72 3.23 -15.50
C THR A 110 -7.49 3.89 -16.85
N PRO A 111 -7.26 3.12 -17.93
CA PRO A 111 -7.15 3.72 -19.26
C PRO A 111 -8.44 4.43 -19.65
N SER A 112 -8.30 5.59 -20.31
CA SER A 112 -9.43 6.36 -20.82
C SER A 112 -10.04 5.70 -22.05
N LEU A 113 -11.31 5.97 -22.31
CA LEU A 113 -11.95 5.51 -23.53
C LEU A 113 -11.21 6.09 -24.76
N GLY A 114 -10.81 5.19 -25.68
CA GLY A 114 -10.04 5.56 -26.87
C GLY A 114 -8.53 5.72 -26.64
N GLU A 115 -8.03 5.53 -25.44
CA GLU A 115 -6.59 5.46 -25.15
C GLU A 115 -6.00 4.19 -25.79
N PRO A 116 -4.89 4.29 -26.54
CA PRO A 116 -4.22 3.10 -27.07
C PRO A 116 -3.72 2.21 -25.95
N THR A 117 -4.22 0.97 -25.92
CA THR A 117 -3.80 -0.06 -24.97
C THR A 117 -3.56 -1.37 -25.66
N GLU A 118 -2.69 -2.21 -25.08
CA GLU A 118 -2.46 -3.57 -25.53
C GLU A 118 -3.20 -4.55 -24.63
N ALA A 119 -3.86 -5.54 -25.23
CA ALA A 119 -4.51 -6.63 -24.50
C ALA A 119 -3.47 -7.61 -23.99
N ARG A 120 -2.95 -7.35 -22.81
CA ARG A 120 -2.04 -8.25 -22.08
C ARG A 120 -2.20 -8.09 -20.58
N ILE A 121 -1.90 -9.13 -19.83
CA ILE A 121 -1.95 -9.05 -18.37
C ILE A 121 -0.81 -8.17 -17.88
N THR A 122 -1.15 -7.22 -17.04
CA THR A 122 -0.22 -6.32 -16.33
C THR A 122 -0.48 -6.39 -14.84
N TYR A 123 0.52 -6.00 -14.06
CA TYR A 123 0.47 -6.03 -12.59
C TYR A 123 0.91 -4.67 -12.03
N PRO A 124 0.03 -3.67 -12.00
CA PRO A 124 0.38 -2.36 -11.43
C PRO A 124 0.74 -2.48 -9.96
N TYR A 125 1.90 -1.96 -9.57
CA TYR A 125 2.35 -1.93 -8.17
C TYR A 125 3.20 -0.71 -7.89
N ARG A 126 3.32 -0.38 -6.60
CA ARG A 126 4.27 0.59 -6.06
C ARG A 126 4.92 0.02 -4.82
N LEU A 127 6.21 0.24 -4.69
CA LEU A 127 6.96 0.02 -3.47
C LEU A 127 7.49 1.37 -2.99
N ILE A 128 7.03 1.81 -1.84
CA ILE A 128 7.45 3.06 -1.24
C ILE A 128 8.17 2.81 0.08
N VAL A 129 9.00 3.76 0.44
CA VAL A 129 9.81 3.71 1.67
C VAL A 129 9.67 5.04 2.40
N PHE A 130 9.46 4.99 3.69
CA PHE A 130 9.45 6.15 4.57
C PHE A 130 10.09 5.82 5.92
N LYS A 131 10.43 6.86 6.68
CA LYS A 131 10.98 6.69 8.02
C LYS A 131 10.02 5.90 8.89
N ARG A 132 10.52 4.87 9.54
CA ARG A 132 9.73 4.03 10.43
C ARG A 132 8.98 4.88 11.45
N ILE A 133 7.68 4.68 11.49
CA ILE A 133 6.76 5.24 12.47
C ILE A 133 6.19 4.04 13.23
N ASP A 134 6.26 4.07 14.54
CA ASP A 134 5.84 2.93 15.38
C ASP A 134 4.31 2.90 15.51
N LYS A 135 3.64 2.80 14.37
CA LYS A 135 2.18 2.76 14.21
C LYS A 135 1.78 1.81 13.09
N PRO A 136 0.61 1.17 13.19
CA PRO A 136 0.06 0.37 12.10
C PRO A 136 -0.07 1.18 10.81
N VAL A 137 0.23 0.56 9.68
CA VAL A 137 0.08 1.16 8.36
C VAL A 137 -1.22 0.67 7.72
N HIS A 138 -2.05 1.60 7.30
CA HIS A 138 -3.27 1.33 6.55
C HIS A 138 -3.12 1.81 5.11
N VAL A 139 -3.41 0.94 4.16
CA VAL A 139 -3.49 1.33 2.74
C VAL A 139 -4.94 1.65 2.41
N ILE A 140 -5.18 2.87 1.98
CA ILE A 140 -6.51 3.39 1.66
C ILE A 140 -6.61 3.61 0.15
N TRP A 141 -7.53 2.90 -0.49
CA TRP A 141 -7.81 3.02 -1.91
C TRP A 141 -8.82 4.13 -2.16
N GLU A 142 -8.43 5.13 -2.96
CA GLU A 142 -9.29 6.23 -3.37
C GLU A 142 -9.89 5.96 -4.76
N GLY A 143 -11.20 6.17 -4.91
CA GLY A 143 -11.85 6.13 -6.22
C GLY A 143 -12.12 4.74 -6.77
N ARG A 144 -12.37 3.77 -5.93
CA ARG A 144 -12.97 2.48 -6.30
C ARG A 144 -14.46 2.50 -6.04
#